data_8daad72cbc6d1f071eff6262c997b5b0
#
_entry.id   8daad72cbc6d1f071eff6262c997b5b0
#
_cell.length_a   1.000
_cell.length_b   1.000
_cell.length_c   1.000
_cell.angle_alpha   90.00
_cell.angle_beta   90.00
_cell.angle_gamma   90.00
#
_symmetry.space_group_name_H-M   'P 1'
#
loop_
_entity.id
_entity.type
_entity.pdbx_description
1 polymer ?
#
loop_
_entity_poly.entity_id
_entity_poly.type
_entity_poly.pdbx_seq_one_letter_code
_entity_poly.pdbx_strand_id
1 'polypeptide(L)'
;MTKRLHTILVACGLFALTSCVDYSDATSETSARVQILMPKEFTGTSTLAGHEVILQQGSTRLSATTDANGVATFNGIIPDVYDISCSWEITEAEYHQATGSNQSVSGCTVSGSQNSLLIKEEQTITLSTQLSINQDIIIGKIYYAGSKDNNNRNYMAGRFIEIYNQSNKEIDVAGFYIGLVEAESTQAYTLQNLHDAYADSVVLLKQLFR
;
A
#
# COMPACT_ATOMS: atom_id res chain seq x y z
N MET A 1 -47.20 -24.06 -82.96
CA MET A 1 -46.53 -24.63 -81.72
C MET A 1 -45.82 -23.51 -81.03
N THR A 2 -46.43 -22.89 -80.07
CA THR A 2 -45.92 -21.75 -79.32
C THR A 2 -45.61 -22.17 -77.90
N LYS A 3 -44.34 -22.30 -77.59
CA LYS A 3 -43.88 -22.56 -76.22
C LYS A 3 -43.89 -21.25 -75.44
N ARG A 4 -44.75 -21.13 -74.46
CA ARG A 4 -44.75 -20.01 -73.48
C ARG A 4 -43.63 -20.22 -72.46
N LEU A 5 -42.65 -19.35 -72.51
CA LEU A 5 -41.59 -19.27 -71.53
C LEU A 5 -42.12 -18.49 -70.33
N HIS A 6 -42.30 -19.20 -69.22
CA HIS A 6 -42.70 -18.58 -67.99
C HIS A 6 -41.44 -18.04 -67.27
N THR A 7 -41.30 -16.75 -67.32
CA THR A 7 -40.25 -16.04 -66.55
C THR A 7 -40.73 -15.96 -65.09
N ILE A 8 -40.18 -16.80 -64.28
CA ILE A 8 -40.38 -16.70 -62.83
C ILE A 8 -39.45 -15.58 -62.29
N LEU A 9 -40.05 -14.46 -61.98
CA LEU A 9 -39.39 -13.34 -61.35
C LEU A 9 -39.23 -13.71 -59.82
N VAL A 10 -38.05 -14.18 -59.46
CA VAL A 10 -37.71 -14.36 -58.06
C VAL A 10 -37.42 -13.00 -57.51
N ALA A 11 -38.38 -12.40 -56.83
CA ALA A 11 -38.15 -11.21 -55.99
C ALA A 11 -37.36 -11.62 -54.77
N CYS A 12 -36.02 -11.49 -54.82
CA CYS A 12 -35.16 -11.57 -53.65
C CYS A 12 -35.43 -10.33 -52.80
N GLY A 13 -36.36 -10.46 -51.85
CA GLY A 13 -36.55 -9.47 -50.82
C GLY A 13 -35.27 -9.41 -49.94
N LEU A 14 -34.43 -8.39 -50.14
CA LEU A 14 -33.42 -8.02 -49.19
C LEU A 14 -34.14 -7.56 -47.93
N PHE A 15 -34.32 -8.47 -46.97
CA PHE A 15 -34.53 -8.07 -45.57
C PHE A 15 -33.20 -7.48 -45.08
N ALA A 16 -33.05 -6.18 -45.24
CA ALA A 16 -32.10 -5.43 -44.43
C ALA A 16 -32.56 -5.57 -42.98
N LEU A 17 -32.00 -6.55 -42.28
CA LEU A 17 -32.02 -6.58 -40.84
C LEU A 17 -31.16 -5.40 -40.40
N THR A 18 -31.76 -4.22 -40.29
CA THR A 18 -31.22 -3.15 -39.49
C THR A 18 -31.31 -3.67 -38.04
N SER A 19 -30.28 -4.39 -37.64
CA SER A 19 -29.99 -4.59 -36.22
C SER A 19 -29.71 -3.19 -35.70
N CYS A 20 -30.74 -2.51 -35.23
CA CYS A 20 -30.58 -1.43 -34.27
C CYS A 20 -29.95 -2.08 -33.06
N VAL A 21 -28.61 -2.02 -32.98
CA VAL A 21 -27.94 -2.18 -31.71
C VAL A 21 -28.43 -0.99 -30.88
N ASP A 22 -29.34 -1.28 -29.98
CA ASP A 22 -29.83 -0.29 -29.05
C ASP A 22 -28.65 0.03 -28.11
N TYR A 23 -27.96 1.14 -28.37
CA TYR A 23 -26.92 1.68 -27.49
C TYR A 23 -27.50 2.36 -26.23
N SER A 24 -28.79 2.08 -25.93
CA SER A 24 -29.43 2.61 -24.72
C SER A 24 -28.84 2.02 -23.42
N ASP A 25 -28.03 0.97 -23.52
CA ASP A 25 -27.18 0.45 -22.44
C ASP A 25 -25.82 1.18 -22.34
N ALA A 26 -25.74 2.41 -22.85
CA ALA A 26 -24.59 3.25 -22.55
C ALA A 26 -24.51 3.39 -21.04
N THR A 27 -23.50 2.75 -20.47
CA THR A 27 -23.23 2.77 -19.03
C THR A 27 -23.14 4.23 -18.59
N SER A 28 -24.11 4.67 -17.77
CA SER A 28 -24.13 6.06 -17.30
C SER A 28 -22.88 6.32 -16.50
N GLU A 29 -22.21 7.42 -16.78
CA GLU A 29 -21.09 7.87 -15.97
C GLU A 29 -21.55 8.10 -14.52
N THR A 30 -20.67 7.81 -13.58
CA THR A 30 -20.89 8.03 -12.15
C THR A 30 -19.77 8.87 -11.55
N SER A 31 -19.81 9.08 -10.26
CA SER A 31 -18.77 9.78 -9.51
C SER A 31 -18.34 9.01 -8.27
N ALA A 32 -17.11 9.23 -7.84
CA ALA A 32 -16.61 8.71 -6.58
C ALA A 32 -15.87 9.80 -5.80
N ARG A 33 -16.03 9.79 -4.48
CA ARG A 33 -15.28 10.61 -3.55
C ARG A 33 -14.41 9.72 -2.70
N VAL A 34 -13.12 9.96 -2.68
CA VAL A 34 -12.18 9.22 -1.86
C VAL A 34 -11.72 10.11 -0.71
N GLN A 35 -12.17 9.78 0.49
CA GLN A 35 -11.77 10.40 1.74
C GLN A 35 -10.53 9.70 2.27
N ILE A 36 -9.37 10.36 2.33
CA ILE A 36 -8.18 9.80 2.97
C ILE A 36 -8.28 9.92 4.49
N LEU A 37 -7.91 8.86 5.19
CA LEU A 37 -7.67 8.87 6.63
C LEU A 37 -6.17 8.85 6.89
N MET A 38 -5.69 9.79 7.68
CA MET A 38 -4.29 9.86 8.07
C MET A 38 -3.88 8.65 8.92
N PRO A 39 -2.57 8.32 8.93
CA PRO A 39 -2.03 7.27 9.78
C PRO A 39 -2.40 7.46 11.25
N LYS A 40 -2.55 6.37 11.99
CA LYS A 40 -2.90 6.40 13.42
C LYS A 40 -1.84 7.12 14.28
N GLU A 41 -0.61 7.12 13.81
CA GLU A 41 0.54 7.77 14.43
C GLU A 41 0.45 9.31 14.36
N PHE A 42 -0.39 9.85 13.49
CA PHE A 42 -0.59 11.28 13.34
C PHE A 42 -1.54 11.80 14.41
N THR A 43 -0.96 12.25 15.53
CA THR A 43 -1.69 12.84 16.66
C THR A 43 -1.62 14.37 16.68
N GLY A 44 -0.74 14.94 15.87
CA GLY A 44 -0.53 16.38 15.71
C GLY A 44 -1.20 16.94 14.48
N THR A 45 -0.61 18.04 13.96
CA THR A 45 -1.13 18.73 12.78
C THR A 45 -0.54 18.12 11.51
N SER A 46 -1.38 17.81 10.55
CA SER A 46 -0.99 17.37 9.21
C SER A 46 -1.89 17.99 8.15
N THR A 47 -1.36 18.16 6.93
CA THR A 47 -2.11 18.70 5.80
C THR A 47 -2.89 17.57 5.13
N LEU A 48 -4.19 17.77 4.96
CA LEU A 48 -5.08 16.84 4.23
C LEU A 48 -5.18 17.18 2.74
N ALA A 49 -4.91 18.42 2.37
CA ALA A 49 -5.02 18.90 1.00
C ALA A 49 -3.75 18.62 0.18
N GLY A 50 -3.94 18.49 -1.13
CA GLY A 50 -2.84 18.46 -2.09
C GLY A 50 -2.27 17.05 -2.35
N HIS A 51 -2.83 15.99 -1.78
CA HIS A 51 -2.37 14.62 -2.01
C HIS A 51 -3.04 14.01 -3.23
N GLU A 52 -2.24 13.42 -4.13
CA GLU A 52 -2.76 12.73 -5.30
C GLU A 52 -3.36 11.38 -4.90
N VAL A 53 -4.60 11.15 -5.33
CA VAL A 53 -5.28 9.86 -5.26
C VAL A 53 -5.46 9.34 -6.67
N ILE A 54 -5.20 8.04 -6.85
CA ILE A 54 -5.26 7.37 -8.14
C ILE A 54 -6.38 6.34 -8.11
N LEU A 55 -7.21 6.36 -9.14
CA LEU A 55 -8.13 5.29 -9.50
C LEU A 55 -7.59 4.58 -10.74
N GLN A 56 -7.37 3.29 -10.66
CA GLN A 56 -6.85 2.49 -11.76
C GLN A 56 -7.81 1.36 -12.12
N GLN A 57 -8.09 1.24 -13.42
CA GLN A 57 -8.86 0.15 -14.02
C GLN A 57 -8.08 -0.40 -15.21
N GLY A 58 -7.49 -1.57 -15.08
CA GLY A 58 -6.61 -2.13 -16.10
C GLY A 58 -5.46 -1.18 -16.44
N SER A 59 -5.42 -0.69 -17.70
CA SER A 59 -4.43 0.31 -18.14
C SER A 59 -4.89 1.76 -17.95
N THR A 60 -6.15 2.00 -17.61
CA THR A 60 -6.70 3.35 -17.42
C THR A 60 -6.36 3.83 -16.01
N ARG A 61 -5.73 5.00 -15.94
CA ARG A 61 -5.37 5.66 -14.69
C ARG A 61 -6.00 7.05 -14.65
N LEU A 62 -6.79 7.29 -13.63
CA LEU A 62 -7.37 8.60 -13.31
C LEU A 62 -6.72 9.10 -12.03
N SER A 63 -6.50 10.42 -11.93
CA SER A 63 -5.98 11.01 -10.71
C SER A 63 -6.82 12.23 -10.31
N ALA A 64 -6.92 12.44 -8.99
CA ALA A 64 -7.53 13.62 -8.41
C ALA A 64 -6.75 14.02 -7.16
N THR A 65 -6.75 15.32 -6.86
CA THR A 65 -6.04 15.85 -5.69
C THR A 65 -7.03 16.09 -4.56
N THR A 66 -6.63 15.80 -3.33
CA THR A 66 -7.46 16.02 -2.15
C THR A 66 -7.66 17.51 -1.84
N ASP A 67 -8.85 17.84 -1.40
CA ASP A 67 -9.21 19.16 -0.89
C ASP A 67 -8.76 19.36 0.59
N ALA A 68 -9.14 20.48 1.19
CA ALA A 68 -8.82 20.80 2.59
C ALA A 68 -9.40 19.80 3.61
N ASN A 69 -10.41 19.05 3.22
CA ASN A 69 -11.02 17.99 4.04
C ASN A 69 -10.40 16.61 3.77
N GLY A 70 -9.44 16.51 2.86
CA GLY A 70 -8.82 15.24 2.46
C GLY A 70 -9.67 14.42 1.50
N VAL A 71 -10.56 15.06 0.73
CA VAL A 71 -11.44 14.40 -0.25
C VAL A 71 -10.94 14.62 -1.66
N ALA A 72 -10.64 13.55 -2.38
CA ALA A 72 -10.41 13.56 -3.81
C ALA A 72 -11.71 13.17 -4.55
N THR A 73 -12.14 13.97 -5.53
CA THR A 73 -13.39 13.75 -6.27
C THR A 73 -13.10 13.36 -7.71
N PHE A 74 -13.70 12.27 -8.14
CA PHE A 74 -13.64 11.73 -9.49
C PHE A 74 -15.02 11.82 -10.12
N ASN A 75 -15.13 12.54 -11.24
CA ASN A 75 -16.37 12.69 -11.99
C ASN A 75 -16.25 12.03 -13.34
N GLY A 76 -17.38 11.58 -13.91
CA GLY A 76 -17.42 11.00 -15.25
C GLY A 76 -16.68 9.67 -15.35
N ILE A 77 -16.70 8.86 -14.27
CA ILE A 77 -16.11 7.53 -14.29
C ILE A 77 -17.12 6.49 -14.75
N ILE A 78 -16.67 5.49 -15.47
CA ILE A 78 -17.50 4.38 -15.90
C ILE A 78 -17.68 3.40 -14.74
N PRO A 79 -18.91 2.94 -14.44
CA PRO A 79 -19.11 1.90 -13.41
C PRO A 79 -18.31 0.65 -13.70
N ASP A 80 -17.35 0.32 -12.81
CA ASP A 80 -16.48 -0.86 -12.94
C ASP A 80 -15.73 -1.13 -11.61
N VAL A 81 -14.80 -2.08 -11.64
CA VAL A 81 -13.91 -2.41 -10.53
C VAL A 81 -12.62 -1.62 -10.66
N TYR A 82 -12.29 -0.89 -9.61
CA TYR A 82 -11.12 -0.02 -9.53
C TYR A 82 -10.19 -0.41 -8.40
N ASP A 83 -8.90 -0.21 -8.63
CA ASP A 83 -7.90 -0.16 -7.58
C ASP A 83 -7.66 1.30 -7.21
N ILE A 84 -7.65 1.59 -5.90
CA ILE A 84 -7.44 2.93 -5.38
C ILE A 84 -6.10 2.97 -4.66
N SER A 85 -5.32 4.01 -4.88
CA SER A 85 -4.06 4.21 -4.17
C SER A 85 -3.74 5.69 -3.98
N CYS A 86 -2.97 5.96 -2.94
CA CYS A 86 -2.31 7.24 -2.73
C CYS A 86 -0.94 7.00 -2.09
N SER A 87 0.01 7.88 -2.39
CA SER A 87 1.34 7.84 -1.76
C SER A 87 1.99 9.21 -1.87
N TRP A 88 2.59 9.68 -0.77
CA TRP A 88 3.38 10.91 -0.76
C TRP A 88 4.48 10.82 0.29
N GLU A 89 5.53 11.58 0.09
CA GLU A 89 6.63 11.71 1.03
C GLU A 89 6.38 12.87 2.00
N ILE A 90 6.80 12.74 3.23
CA ILE A 90 6.85 13.79 4.23
C ILE A 90 8.27 13.98 4.73
N THR A 91 8.62 15.22 5.00
CA THR A 91 9.91 15.60 5.57
C THR A 91 10.00 15.24 7.05
N GLU A 92 11.21 15.22 7.60
CA GLU A 92 11.43 15.03 9.04
C GLU A 92 10.66 16.07 9.89
N ALA A 93 10.62 17.32 9.45
CA ALA A 93 9.89 18.38 10.14
C ALA A 93 8.37 18.13 10.16
N GLU A 94 7.80 17.69 9.04
CA GLU A 94 6.40 17.32 8.95
C GLU A 94 6.11 16.06 9.79
N TYR A 95 7.03 15.09 9.81
CA TYR A 95 6.93 13.91 10.65
C TYR A 95 6.86 14.28 12.15
N HIS A 96 7.77 15.15 12.62
CA HIS A 96 7.76 15.62 14.01
C HIS A 96 6.46 16.37 14.35
N GLN A 97 5.98 17.20 13.43
CA GLN A 97 4.74 17.97 13.62
C GLN A 97 3.50 17.04 13.64
N ALA A 98 3.46 16.04 12.78
CA ALA A 98 2.32 15.13 12.66
C ALA A 98 2.26 14.10 13.79
N THR A 99 3.41 13.59 14.26
CA THR A 99 3.47 12.50 15.25
C THR A 99 3.77 12.98 16.66
N GLY A 100 4.34 14.18 16.83
CA GLY A 100 4.91 14.63 18.10
C GLY A 100 6.20 13.93 18.51
N SER A 101 6.73 13.04 17.67
CA SER A 101 7.99 12.33 17.92
C SER A 101 9.18 13.23 17.61
N ASN A 102 10.24 13.13 18.41
CA ASN A 102 11.53 13.80 18.15
C ASN A 102 12.57 12.85 17.52
N GLN A 103 12.12 11.68 17.05
CA GLN A 103 13.01 10.71 16.43
C GLN A 103 13.50 11.25 15.07
N SER A 104 14.83 11.24 14.87
CA SER A 104 15.39 11.57 13.57
C SER A 104 15.05 10.49 12.54
N VAL A 105 14.56 10.93 11.38
CA VAL A 105 14.16 10.07 10.27
C VAL A 105 14.73 10.61 8.96
N SER A 106 15.21 9.75 8.08
CA SER A 106 15.77 10.19 6.79
C SER A 106 14.74 10.32 5.67
N GLY A 107 13.53 9.97 5.95
CA GLY A 107 12.38 10.11 5.07
C GLY A 107 11.22 9.24 5.55
N CYS A 108 10.03 9.72 5.31
CA CYS A 108 8.81 9.00 5.63
C CYS A 108 7.88 9.02 4.42
N THR A 109 7.20 7.93 4.19
CA THR A 109 6.18 7.81 3.15
C THR A 109 4.84 7.50 3.80
N VAL A 110 3.84 8.28 3.46
CA VAL A 110 2.44 7.96 3.78
C VAL A 110 1.82 7.33 2.55
N SER A 111 1.23 6.15 2.70
CA SER A 111 0.61 5.45 1.59
C SER A 111 -0.63 4.69 2.01
N GLY A 112 -1.55 4.51 1.07
CA GLY A 112 -2.76 3.72 1.25
C GLY A 112 -3.18 3.08 -0.07
N SER A 113 -3.78 1.91 0.00
CA SER A 113 -4.35 1.24 -1.17
C SER A 113 -5.55 0.38 -0.80
N GLN A 114 -6.47 0.28 -1.74
CA GLN A 114 -7.60 -0.63 -1.69
C GLN A 114 -7.85 -1.17 -3.08
N ASN A 115 -7.78 -2.49 -3.23
CA ASN A 115 -7.90 -3.15 -4.52
C ASN A 115 -9.32 -3.68 -4.74
N SER A 116 -9.67 -3.84 -6.02
CA SER A 116 -10.90 -4.49 -6.48
C SER A 116 -12.17 -3.90 -5.90
N LEU A 117 -12.24 -2.57 -5.80
CA LEU A 117 -13.44 -1.87 -5.34
C LEU A 117 -14.42 -1.66 -6.49
N LEU A 118 -15.63 -2.15 -6.31
CA LEU A 118 -16.71 -1.98 -7.29
C LEU A 118 -17.39 -0.61 -7.09
N ILE A 119 -17.31 0.25 -8.13
CA ILE A 119 -17.98 1.55 -8.18
C ILE A 119 -19.09 1.48 -9.23
N LYS A 120 -20.36 1.41 -8.79
CA LYS A 120 -21.54 1.34 -9.65
C LYS A 120 -22.32 2.65 -9.71
N GLU A 121 -22.32 3.36 -8.63
CA GLU A 121 -23.11 4.58 -8.42
C GLU A 121 -22.27 5.58 -7.61
N GLU A 122 -22.76 6.79 -7.45
CA GLU A 122 -22.09 7.78 -6.62
C GLU A 122 -21.89 7.26 -5.20
N GLN A 123 -20.62 7.24 -4.77
CA GLN A 123 -20.27 6.77 -3.43
C GLN A 123 -19.07 7.51 -2.84
N THR A 124 -19.01 7.48 -1.51
CA THR A 124 -17.84 7.94 -0.76
C THR A 124 -17.09 6.72 -0.23
N ILE A 125 -15.80 6.67 -0.52
CA ILE A 125 -14.88 5.60 -0.17
C ILE A 125 -13.90 6.15 0.85
N THR A 126 -13.66 5.42 1.93
CA THR A 126 -12.67 5.78 2.93
C THR A 126 -11.39 5.00 2.69
N LEU A 127 -10.30 5.69 2.41
CA LEU A 127 -8.99 5.11 2.18
C LEU A 127 -8.09 5.34 3.40
N SER A 128 -7.82 4.27 4.14
CA SER A 128 -6.89 4.33 5.28
C SER A 128 -5.46 4.38 4.78
N THR A 129 -4.64 5.25 5.37
CA THR A 129 -3.22 5.34 5.07
C THR A 129 -2.36 4.82 6.22
N GLN A 130 -1.12 4.49 5.90
CA GLN A 130 -0.11 4.00 6.82
C GLN A 130 1.17 4.83 6.66
N LEU A 131 1.88 5.02 7.76
CA LEU A 131 3.18 5.67 7.77
C LEU A 131 4.27 4.61 7.65
N SER A 132 5.14 4.77 6.67
CA SER A 132 6.38 4.00 6.51
C SER A 132 7.56 4.92 6.79
N ILE A 133 8.36 4.55 7.79
CA ILE A 133 9.58 5.30 8.15
C ILE A 133 10.75 4.60 7.49
N ASN A 134 11.49 5.33 6.68
CA ASN A 134 12.74 4.85 6.11
C ASN A 134 13.81 4.89 7.21
N GLN A 135 14.23 3.73 7.64
CA GLN A 135 15.35 3.62 8.59
C GLN A 135 16.63 3.55 7.80
N ASP A 136 17.60 4.40 8.15
CA ASP A 136 18.90 4.43 7.48
C ASP A 136 19.70 3.15 7.74
N ILE A 137 19.53 2.57 8.93
CA ILE A 137 20.21 1.35 9.35
C ILE A 137 19.18 0.25 9.61
N ILE A 138 19.36 -0.89 8.98
CA ILE A 138 18.54 -2.07 9.15
C ILE A 138 19.39 -3.30 9.47
N ILE A 139 18.77 -4.31 10.04
CA ILE A 139 19.36 -5.64 10.11
C ILE A 139 19.21 -6.29 8.74
N GLY A 140 20.31 -6.37 7.99
CA GLY A 140 20.32 -6.94 6.64
C GLY A 140 20.23 -8.46 6.65
N LYS A 141 20.99 -9.11 7.56
CA LYS A 141 20.99 -10.58 7.71
C LYS A 141 21.16 -11.01 9.16
N ILE A 142 20.51 -12.10 9.47
CA ILE A 142 20.74 -12.84 10.73
C ILE A 142 21.13 -14.27 10.34
N TYR A 143 22.35 -14.66 10.61
CA TYR A 143 22.81 -16.03 10.48
C TYR A 143 22.89 -16.70 11.83
N TYR A 144 21.87 -17.50 12.18
CA TYR A 144 21.74 -18.11 13.50
C TYR A 144 22.09 -19.59 13.54
N ALA A 145 22.15 -20.24 12.39
CA ALA A 145 22.33 -21.70 12.32
C ALA A 145 23.72 -22.16 12.74
N GLY A 146 24.74 -21.27 12.58
CA GLY A 146 26.12 -21.65 12.76
C GLY A 146 26.63 -22.56 11.63
N SER A 147 27.81 -23.12 11.79
CA SER A 147 28.42 -24.04 10.85
C SER A 147 28.83 -25.35 11.55
N LYS A 148 29.39 -26.27 10.80
CA LYS A 148 30.00 -27.48 11.34
C LYS A 148 31.52 -27.28 11.42
N ASP A 149 32.12 -27.77 12.50
CA ASP A 149 33.58 -27.88 12.61
C ASP A 149 34.09 -29.10 11.79
N ASN A 150 35.40 -29.25 11.73
CA ASN A 150 36.03 -30.35 11.02
C ASN A 150 35.68 -31.76 11.56
N ASN A 151 35.10 -31.80 12.76
CA ASN A 151 34.63 -33.03 13.41
C ASN A 151 33.10 -33.19 13.34
N ASN A 152 32.45 -32.44 12.43
CA ASN A 152 31.00 -32.42 12.23
C ASN A 152 30.18 -31.99 13.46
N ARG A 153 30.80 -31.30 14.44
CA ARG A 153 30.12 -30.73 15.59
C ARG A 153 29.61 -29.33 15.28
N ASN A 154 28.55 -28.89 15.95
CA ASN A 154 27.99 -27.58 15.77
C ASN A 154 28.98 -26.48 16.20
N TYR A 155 29.40 -25.66 15.26
CA TYR A 155 30.26 -24.51 15.50
C TYR A 155 29.40 -23.23 15.55
N MET A 156 29.17 -22.76 16.77
CA MET A 156 28.23 -21.65 17.02
C MET A 156 28.87 -20.27 16.84
N ALA A 157 30.20 -20.19 16.78
CA ALA A 157 30.92 -18.94 16.60
C ALA A 157 30.79 -18.33 15.18
N GLY A 158 30.26 -19.08 14.22
CA GLY A 158 29.94 -18.56 12.89
C GLY A 158 28.62 -17.81 12.79
N ARG A 159 27.95 -17.55 13.92
CA ARG A 159 26.72 -16.74 13.93
C ARG A 159 27.06 -15.27 13.81
N PHE A 160 26.28 -14.57 12.99
CA PHE A 160 26.45 -13.13 12.84
C PHE A 160 25.12 -12.42 12.57
N ILE A 161 25.13 -11.13 12.85
CA ILE A 161 24.10 -10.19 12.45
C ILE A 161 24.81 -9.19 11.53
N GLU A 162 24.28 -9.01 10.32
CA GLU A 162 24.72 -8.01 9.37
C GLU A 162 23.85 -6.77 9.51
N ILE A 163 24.47 -5.64 9.79
CA ILE A 163 23.82 -4.33 9.80
C ILE A 163 24.08 -3.70 8.46
N TYR A 164 23.04 -3.21 7.81
CA TYR A 164 23.11 -2.60 6.51
C TYR A 164 22.68 -1.14 6.59
N ASN A 165 23.51 -0.23 6.07
CA ASN A 165 23.18 1.17 5.84
C ASN A 165 22.52 1.26 4.45
N GLN A 166 21.21 1.52 4.41
CA GLN A 166 20.46 1.69 3.16
C GLN A 166 20.29 3.15 2.75
N SER A 167 20.85 4.08 3.53
CA SER A 167 20.89 5.49 3.15
C SER A 167 22.03 5.78 2.18
N ASN A 168 22.02 6.95 1.58
CA ASN A 168 23.11 7.47 0.74
C ASN A 168 24.11 8.31 1.52
N LYS A 169 24.10 8.22 2.87
CA LYS A 169 24.96 8.98 3.78
C LYS A 169 25.86 8.03 4.55
N GLU A 170 27.01 8.51 4.96
CA GLU A 170 27.82 7.85 5.97
C GLU A 170 27.17 8.00 7.34
N ILE A 171 27.03 6.90 8.07
CA ILE A 171 26.41 6.88 9.40
C ILE A 171 27.43 6.40 10.42
N ASP A 172 27.70 7.23 11.41
CA ASP A 172 28.49 6.82 12.57
C ASP A 172 27.66 5.92 13.47
N VAL A 173 28.10 4.66 13.61
CA VAL A 173 27.44 3.67 14.48
C VAL A 173 28.05 3.63 15.90
N ALA A 174 28.98 4.53 16.22
CA ALA A 174 29.55 4.62 17.55
C ALA A 174 28.43 4.90 18.58
N GLY A 175 28.35 4.07 19.61
CA GLY A 175 27.29 4.16 20.63
C GLY A 175 26.02 3.38 20.31
N PHE A 176 25.94 2.72 19.17
CA PHE A 176 24.84 1.80 18.90
C PHE A 176 25.02 0.49 19.65
N TYR A 177 23.91 -0.12 20.01
CA TYR A 177 23.86 -1.39 20.70
C TYR A 177 22.94 -2.35 19.99
N ILE A 178 23.34 -3.61 19.92
CA ILE A 178 22.48 -4.70 19.47
C ILE A 178 22.09 -5.50 20.70
N GLY A 179 20.80 -5.52 21.00
CA GLY A 179 20.24 -6.27 22.12
C GLY A 179 19.60 -7.58 21.65
N LEU A 180 19.96 -8.70 22.25
CA LEU A 180 19.21 -9.95 22.13
C LEU A 180 18.18 -10.00 23.24
N VAL A 181 16.92 -10.01 22.87
CA VAL A 181 15.79 -10.09 23.80
C VAL A 181 15.60 -11.55 24.20
N GLU A 182 15.42 -11.81 25.50
CA GLU A 182 15.07 -13.14 26.00
C GLU A 182 13.56 -13.32 25.99
N ALA A 183 13.09 -14.38 25.33
CA ALA A 183 11.73 -14.87 25.50
C ALA A 183 11.75 -15.97 26.57
N GLU A 184 10.98 -15.81 27.63
CA GLU A 184 10.95 -16.71 28.79
C GLU A 184 10.23 -18.04 28.49
N SER A 185 9.53 -18.13 27.37
CA SER A 185 8.80 -19.34 26.97
C SER A 185 8.74 -19.52 25.45
N THR A 186 8.26 -20.68 25.02
CA THR A 186 7.97 -20.98 23.61
C THR A 186 6.74 -20.25 23.07
N GLN A 187 6.10 -19.39 23.84
CA GLN A 187 4.96 -18.61 23.40
C GLN A 187 5.42 -17.32 22.71
N ALA A 188 4.74 -16.93 21.66
CA ALA A 188 4.95 -15.67 21.01
C ALA A 188 4.47 -14.53 21.94
N TYR A 189 5.38 -13.62 22.31
CA TYR A 189 5.02 -12.40 23.01
C TYR A 189 4.58 -11.34 21.99
N THR A 190 3.46 -10.70 22.29
CA THR A 190 3.09 -9.44 21.61
C THR A 190 3.67 -8.27 22.40
N LEU A 191 3.89 -7.12 21.74
CA LEU A 191 4.31 -5.89 22.42
C LEU A 191 3.35 -5.52 23.57
N GLN A 192 2.07 -5.79 23.42
CA GLN A 192 1.06 -5.55 24.44
C GLN A 192 1.27 -6.45 25.67
N ASN A 193 1.55 -7.74 25.48
CA ASN A 193 1.80 -8.66 26.57
C ASN A 193 3.07 -8.28 27.36
N LEU A 194 4.11 -7.77 26.68
CA LEU A 194 5.32 -7.25 27.32
C LEU A 194 5.01 -5.99 28.13
N HIS A 195 4.21 -5.08 27.58
CA HIS A 195 3.78 -3.88 28.28
C HIS A 195 2.97 -4.23 29.53
N ASP A 196 2.01 -5.16 29.43
CA ASP A 196 1.15 -5.56 30.55
C ASP A 196 1.94 -6.28 31.66
N ALA A 197 2.97 -7.03 31.28
CA ALA A 197 3.82 -7.76 32.24
C ALA A 197 4.82 -6.87 32.97
N TYR A 198 5.32 -5.79 32.34
CA TYR A 198 6.45 -4.99 32.83
C TYR A 198 6.14 -3.50 32.98
N ALA A 199 4.90 -3.12 32.93
CA ALA A 199 4.27 -1.82 33.21
C ALA A 199 4.92 -0.53 32.63
N ASP A 200 6.16 -0.55 32.14
CA ASP A 200 6.91 0.62 31.68
C ASP A 200 7.96 0.27 30.60
N SER A 201 7.58 -0.49 29.57
CA SER A 201 8.43 -0.70 28.38
C SER A 201 9.83 -1.25 28.67
N VAL A 202 9.99 -2.07 29.70
CA VAL A 202 11.27 -2.74 29.99
C VAL A 202 11.38 -3.99 29.15
N VAL A 203 12.39 -4.03 28.28
CA VAL A 203 12.75 -5.21 27.49
C VAL A 203 13.85 -5.95 28.28
N LEU A 204 13.61 -7.23 28.60
CA LEU A 204 14.64 -8.09 29.17
C LEU A 204 15.68 -8.42 28.09
N LEU A 205 16.90 -7.92 28.26
CA LEU A 205 18.02 -8.23 27.36
C LEU A 205 18.80 -9.42 27.92
N LYS A 206 18.95 -10.43 27.07
CA LYS A 206 19.83 -11.58 27.36
C LYS A 206 21.29 -11.21 27.16
N GLN A 207 21.57 -10.47 26.11
CA GLN A 207 22.92 -10.02 25.76
C GLN A 207 22.85 -8.64 25.10
N LEU A 208 23.85 -7.81 25.38
CA LEU A 208 24.02 -6.51 24.75
C LEU A 208 25.40 -6.47 24.11
N PHE A 209 25.46 -6.15 22.84
CA PHE A 209 26.69 -5.96 22.07
C PHE A 209 26.83 -4.48 21.72
N ARG A 210 28.02 -3.94 21.87
CA ARG A 210 28.38 -2.57 21.51
C ARG A 210 29.35 -2.55 20.37
#